data_9de8e8b134940bcf1575f7e6018557c7
#
_entry.id   9de8e8b134940bcf1575f7e6018557c7
#
_cell.length_a   1.000
_cell.length_b   1.000
_cell.length_c   1.000
_cell.angle_alpha   90.00
_cell.angle_beta   90.00
_cell.angle_gamma   90.00
#
_symmetry.space_group_name_H-M   'P 1'
#
loop_
_entity.id
_entity.type
_entity.pdbx_description
1 polymer ?
#
loop_
_entity_poly.entity_id
_entity_poly.type
_entity_poly.pdbx_seq_one_letter_code
_entity_poly.pdbx_strand_id
1 'polypeptide(L)'
;MKQIETLVFDYGGVIVNIDYASVVKAMESLGVTMFKRLIHFRKIKRLIYQYINGLVAEAVTLKEMLSLCREGTSTEDIEEILEELCGNLPVERLEALVKLRKRYKVYLLSNINNTLWQKSVSLMKQLGYSTDELFDGVFLSYAMRKEKPSVEIYEEMTQMTGLDPATTLYFDDRAENAQAGRNFGFQSVLVKTNHLEEHQEWQDINKNTKE
;
A
#
# COMPACT_ATOMS: atom_id res chain seq x y z
N MET A 1 -3.20 -10.52 26.45
CA MET A 1 -2.56 -10.42 25.14
C MET A 1 -1.06 -10.44 25.34
N LYS A 2 -0.28 -11.08 24.48
CA LYS A 2 1.20 -10.98 24.51
C LYS A 2 1.59 -9.51 24.23
N GLN A 3 2.72 -9.08 24.78
CA GLN A 3 3.27 -7.75 24.50
C GLN A 3 3.63 -7.63 23.01
N ILE A 4 3.29 -6.52 22.37
CA ILE A 4 3.66 -6.26 20.97
C ILE A 4 5.16 -5.98 20.89
N GLU A 5 5.83 -6.62 19.94
CA GLU A 5 7.24 -6.49 19.64
C GLU A 5 7.47 -6.04 18.19
N THR A 6 6.52 -6.37 17.31
CA THR A 6 6.62 -6.11 15.87
C THR A 6 5.39 -5.36 15.36
N LEU A 7 5.62 -4.38 14.50
CA LEU A 7 4.60 -3.64 13.77
C LEU A 7 4.74 -3.92 12.28
N VAL A 8 3.63 -4.23 11.62
CA VAL A 8 3.56 -4.41 10.17
C VAL A 8 2.52 -3.45 9.62
N PHE A 9 2.90 -2.68 8.62
CA PHE A 9 2.01 -1.69 7.99
C PHE A 9 1.79 -2.01 6.53
N ASP A 10 0.55 -1.91 6.05
CA ASP A 10 0.31 -1.65 4.64
C ASP A 10 0.79 -0.24 4.27
N TYR A 11 1.00 0.00 2.98
CA TYR A 11 1.45 1.30 2.48
C TYR A 11 0.28 2.19 2.08
N GLY A 12 -0.48 1.76 1.08
CA GLY A 12 -1.56 2.54 0.50
C GLY A 12 -2.77 2.66 1.42
N GLY A 13 -3.25 3.88 1.68
CA GLY A 13 -4.37 4.11 2.60
C GLY A 13 -4.03 3.99 4.09
N VAL A 14 -2.80 3.53 4.42
CA VAL A 14 -2.28 3.43 5.79
C VAL A 14 -1.12 4.41 6.00
N ILE A 15 0.02 4.23 5.33
CA ILE A 15 1.16 5.16 5.43
C ILE A 15 1.00 6.32 4.47
N VAL A 16 0.72 6.07 3.19
CA VAL A 16 0.42 7.10 2.17
C VAL A 16 -1.09 7.22 1.99
N ASN A 17 -1.57 8.45 1.87
CA ASN A 17 -2.97 8.67 1.50
C ASN A 17 -3.17 8.32 0.02
N ILE A 18 -4.28 7.65 -0.30
CA ILE A 18 -4.66 7.31 -1.67
C ILE A 18 -5.73 8.30 -2.13
N ASP A 19 -5.56 8.86 -3.33
CA ASP A 19 -6.54 9.73 -3.97
C ASP A 19 -7.20 9.08 -5.20
N TYR A 20 -8.13 8.18 -4.93
CA TYR A 20 -8.93 7.58 -6.01
C TYR A 20 -9.77 8.58 -6.78
N ALA A 21 -10.19 9.70 -6.15
CA ALA A 21 -11.06 10.68 -6.79
C ALA A 21 -10.30 11.45 -7.89
N SER A 22 -9.06 11.87 -7.60
CA SER A 22 -8.18 12.51 -8.58
C SER A 22 -7.90 11.59 -9.78
N VAL A 23 -7.56 10.31 -9.53
CA VAL A 23 -7.34 9.33 -10.60
C VAL A 23 -8.58 9.15 -11.47
N VAL A 24 -9.76 8.99 -10.87
CA VAL A 24 -11.03 8.87 -11.62
C VAL A 24 -11.28 10.09 -12.48
N LYS A 25 -11.05 11.30 -11.95
CA LYS A 25 -11.19 12.56 -12.69
C LYS A 25 -10.17 12.68 -13.82
N ALA A 26 -8.92 12.31 -13.56
CA ALA A 26 -7.86 12.36 -14.56
C ALA A 26 -8.09 11.33 -15.68
N MET A 27 -8.62 10.15 -15.40
CA MET A 27 -9.03 9.18 -16.43
C MET A 27 -10.10 9.73 -17.40
N GLU A 28 -10.94 10.69 -16.96
CA GLU A 28 -11.90 11.34 -17.86
C GLU A 28 -11.21 12.15 -18.95
N SER A 29 -10.09 12.79 -18.64
CA SER A 29 -9.28 13.53 -19.63
C SER A 29 -8.70 12.61 -20.71
N LEU A 30 -8.52 11.33 -20.42
CA LEU A 30 -8.12 10.30 -21.38
C LEU A 30 -9.30 9.66 -22.14
N GLY A 31 -10.51 10.18 -21.96
CA GLY A 31 -11.71 9.69 -22.64
C GLY A 31 -12.38 8.48 -21.97
N VAL A 32 -12.00 8.12 -20.75
CA VAL A 32 -12.68 7.11 -19.93
C VAL A 32 -13.86 7.76 -19.21
N THR A 33 -14.87 8.14 -19.98
CA THR A 33 -16.05 8.85 -19.48
C THR A 33 -16.84 8.03 -18.46
N MET A 34 -17.74 8.70 -17.71
CA MET A 34 -18.64 8.04 -16.76
C MET A 34 -19.42 6.88 -17.40
N PHE A 35 -19.88 7.04 -18.65
CA PHE A 35 -20.60 6.01 -19.39
C PHE A 35 -19.70 4.79 -19.69
N LYS A 36 -18.47 5.02 -20.19
CA LYS A 36 -17.49 3.93 -20.39
C LYS A 36 -17.16 3.23 -19.07
N ARG A 37 -17.01 3.98 -17.98
CA ARG A 37 -16.76 3.39 -16.63
C ARG A 37 -17.90 2.49 -16.20
N LEU A 38 -19.13 2.89 -16.42
CA LEU A 38 -20.30 2.05 -16.06
C LEU A 38 -20.32 0.74 -16.86
N ILE A 39 -20.10 0.80 -18.17
CA ILE A 39 -20.10 -0.39 -19.04
C ILE A 39 -18.91 -1.29 -18.76
N HIS A 40 -17.72 -0.72 -18.54
CA HIS A 40 -16.47 -1.47 -18.39
C HIS A 40 -16.01 -1.57 -16.93
N PHE A 41 -16.89 -1.34 -15.94
CA PHE A 41 -16.54 -1.26 -14.53
C PHE A 41 -15.67 -2.43 -14.05
N ARG A 42 -16.08 -3.67 -14.37
CA ARG A 42 -15.32 -4.87 -13.97
C ARG A 42 -13.94 -4.95 -14.63
N LYS A 43 -13.86 -4.55 -15.91
CA LYS A 43 -12.58 -4.52 -16.65
C LYS A 43 -11.66 -3.47 -16.08
N ILE A 44 -12.13 -2.25 -15.85
CA ILE A 44 -11.35 -1.16 -15.28
C ILE A 44 -10.85 -1.53 -13.90
N LYS A 45 -11.73 -2.03 -13.02
CA LYS A 45 -11.36 -2.45 -11.67
C LYS A 45 -10.28 -3.53 -11.71
N ARG A 46 -10.41 -4.53 -12.59
CA ARG A 46 -9.40 -5.59 -12.76
C ARG A 46 -8.06 -5.02 -13.21
N LEU A 47 -8.05 -4.12 -14.21
CA LEU A 47 -6.82 -3.55 -14.77
C LEU A 47 -6.08 -2.68 -13.73
N ILE A 48 -6.81 -1.84 -13.00
CA ILE A 48 -6.21 -1.05 -11.90
C ILE A 48 -5.62 -1.98 -10.84
N TYR A 49 -6.36 -3.01 -10.44
CA TYR A 49 -5.88 -4.01 -9.49
C TYR A 49 -4.61 -4.72 -9.98
N GLN A 50 -4.59 -5.20 -11.23
CA GLN A 50 -3.42 -5.85 -11.83
C GLN A 50 -2.22 -4.93 -11.90
N TYR A 51 -2.44 -3.65 -12.27
CA TYR A 51 -1.38 -2.64 -12.29
C TYR A 51 -0.79 -2.41 -10.89
N ILE A 52 -1.64 -2.12 -9.92
CA ILE A 52 -1.18 -1.83 -8.56
C ILE A 52 -0.40 -2.99 -7.98
N ASN A 53 -0.90 -4.22 -8.06
CA ASN A 53 -0.27 -5.37 -7.40
C ASN A 53 1.03 -5.85 -8.06
N GLY A 54 1.30 -5.48 -9.32
CA GLY A 54 2.54 -5.78 -10.02
C GLY A 54 2.79 -7.26 -10.30
N LEU A 55 1.76 -8.13 -10.21
CA LEU A 55 1.87 -9.56 -10.54
C LEU A 55 1.75 -9.85 -12.03
N VAL A 56 1.13 -8.93 -12.77
CA VAL A 56 1.09 -8.91 -14.23
C VAL A 56 2.05 -7.83 -14.71
N ALA A 57 2.79 -8.09 -15.77
CA ALA A 57 3.70 -7.10 -16.34
C ALA A 57 2.97 -5.79 -16.65
N GLU A 58 3.45 -4.68 -16.13
CA GLU A 58 2.82 -3.35 -16.23
C GLU A 58 2.47 -2.99 -17.68
N ALA A 59 3.40 -3.22 -18.62
CA ALA A 59 3.19 -2.97 -20.04
C ALA A 59 1.97 -3.71 -20.63
N VAL A 60 1.66 -4.92 -20.15
CA VAL A 60 0.49 -5.69 -20.59
C VAL A 60 -0.79 -5.02 -20.10
N THR A 61 -0.80 -4.63 -18.84
CA THR A 61 -1.96 -3.99 -18.21
C THR A 61 -2.23 -2.61 -18.83
N LEU A 62 -1.18 -1.80 -19.03
CA LEU A 62 -1.27 -0.48 -19.66
C LEU A 62 -1.78 -0.56 -21.11
N LYS A 63 -1.29 -1.55 -21.88
CA LYS A 63 -1.79 -1.79 -23.24
C LYS A 63 -3.28 -2.15 -23.27
N GLU A 64 -3.76 -2.92 -22.30
CA GLU A 64 -5.20 -3.18 -22.19
C GLU A 64 -5.99 -1.93 -21.77
N MET A 65 -5.43 -1.07 -20.91
CA MET A 65 -6.04 0.20 -20.51
C MET A 65 -6.20 1.17 -21.68
N LEU A 66 -5.22 1.24 -22.60
CA LEU A 66 -5.30 2.05 -23.82
C LEU A 66 -6.56 1.78 -24.63
N SER A 67 -7.06 0.53 -24.66
CA SER A 67 -8.29 0.19 -25.38
C SER A 67 -9.56 0.88 -24.84
N LEU A 68 -9.48 1.48 -23.65
CA LEU A 68 -10.57 2.23 -23.01
C LEU A 68 -10.44 3.73 -23.20
N CYS A 69 -9.25 4.21 -23.60
CA CYS A 69 -8.93 5.61 -23.76
C CYS A 69 -9.37 6.16 -25.11
N ARG A 70 -9.22 7.46 -25.30
CA ARG A 70 -9.39 8.11 -26.62
C ARG A 70 -8.19 7.81 -27.52
N GLU A 71 -8.37 7.95 -28.82
CA GLU A 71 -7.29 7.86 -29.79
C GLU A 71 -6.20 8.91 -29.49
N GLY A 72 -4.93 8.52 -29.67
CA GLY A 72 -3.76 9.36 -29.40
C GLY A 72 -3.29 9.35 -27.94
N THR A 73 -3.95 8.63 -27.03
CA THR A 73 -3.44 8.41 -25.66
C THR A 73 -2.25 7.46 -25.70
N SER A 74 -1.20 7.76 -24.94
CA SER A 74 -0.04 6.90 -24.76
C SER A 74 -0.12 6.08 -23.44
N THR A 75 0.78 5.11 -23.27
CA THR A 75 0.91 4.39 -21.99
C THR A 75 1.44 5.29 -20.90
N GLU A 76 2.32 6.21 -21.25
CA GLU A 76 2.91 7.22 -20.38
C GLU A 76 1.83 8.14 -19.79
N ASP A 77 0.83 8.57 -20.59
CA ASP A 77 -0.30 9.36 -20.08
C ASP A 77 -1.10 8.61 -19.02
N ILE A 78 -1.24 7.29 -19.18
CA ILE A 78 -1.96 6.45 -18.20
C ILE A 78 -1.11 6.26 -16.94
N GLU A 79 0.20 6.02 -17.09
CA GLU A 79 1.12 5.86 -15.96
C GLU A 79 1.15 7.12 -15.10
N GLU A 80 1.26 8.30 -15.71
CA GLU A 80 1.24 9.59 -15.00
C GLU A 80 0.00 9.74 -14.14
N ILE A 81 -1.19 9.39 -14.69
CA ILE A 81 -2.44 9.42 -13.93
C ILE A 81 -2.45 8.37 -12.81
N LEU A 82 -1.93 7.18 -13.05
CA LEU A 82 -1.91 6.13 -12.03
C LEU A 82 -0.91 6.42 -10.91
N GLU A 83 0.16 7.17 -11.19
CA GLU A 83 1.08 7.66 -10.16
C GLU A 83 0.42 8.64 -9.18
N GLU A 84 -0.65 9.33 -9.58
CA GLU A 84 -1.44 10.17 -8.69
C GLU A 84 -2.18 9.37 -7.61
N LEU A 85 -2.29 8.02 -7.76
CA LEU A 85 -2.76 7.15 -6.67
C LEU A 85 -1.93 7.29 -5.41
N CYS A 86 -0.61 7.51 -5.55
CA CYS A 86 0.26 7.89 -4.44
C CYS A 86 0.00 9.37 -4.11
N GLY A 87 -1.07 9.63 -3.37
CA GLY A 87 -1.48 10.97 -3.00
C GLY A 87 -0.51 11.64 -2.01
N ASN A 88 -1.04 12.20 -0.94
CA ASN A 88 -0.23 12.86 0.08
C ASN A 88 0.41 11.84 1.03
N LEU A 89 1.70 12.00 1.32
CA LEU A 89 2.44 11.25 2.35
C LEU A 89 2.61 12.15 3.59
N PRO A 90 1.80 11.95 4.66
CA PRO A 90 1.87 12.77 5.86
C PRO A 90 3.21 12.62 6.56
N VAL A 91 3.93 13.72 6.76
CA VAL A 91 5.27 13.73 7.40
C VAL A 91 5.19 13.21 8.83
N GLU A 92 4.10 13.48 9.52
CA GLU A 92 3.84 13.04 10.89
C GLU A 92 3.84 11.50 11.02
N ARG A 93 3.41 10.78 9.98
CA ARG A 93 3.48 9.31 9.95
C ARG A 93 4.92 8.84 9.81
N LEU A 94 5.75 9.49 8.99
CA LEU A 94 7.16 9.17 8.84
C LEU A 94 7.93 9.42 10.13
N GLU A 95 7.70 10.57 10.77
CA GLU A 95 8.27 10.86 12.10
C GLU A 95 7.87 9.83 13.15
N ALA A 96 6.62 9.38 13.13
CA ALA A 96 6.14 8.36 14.04
C ALA A 96 6.84 7.01 13.78
N LEU A 97 6.99 6.60 12.51
CA LEU A 97 7.71 5.36 12.16
C LEU A 97 9.16 5.37 12.67
N VAL A 98 9.90 6.48 12.49
CA VAL A 98 11.27 6.62 13.03
C VAL A 98 11.29 6.47 14.56
N LYS A 99 10.30 7.03 15.27
CA LYS A 99 10.19 6.90 16.73
C LYS A 99 9.85 5.47 17.15
N LEU A 100 8.89 4.83 16.45
CA LEU A 100 8.43 3.47 16.73
C LEU A 100 9.56 2.44 16.59
N ARG A 101 10.46 2.62 15.61
CA ARG A 101 11.63 1.75 15.41
C ARG A 101 12.62 1.72 16.58
N LYS A 102 12.59 2.70 17.48
CA LYS A 102 13.41 2.67 18.70
C LYS A 102 12.95 1.59 19.71
N ARG A 103 11.70 1.12 19.56
CA ARG A 103 11.06 0.19 20.50
C ARG A 103 10.53 -1.08 19.86
N TYR A 104 10.13 -1.03 18.62
CA TYR A 104 9.51 -2.12 17.87
C TYR A 104 10.34 -2.44 16.64
N LYS A 105 10.23 -3.68 16.15
CA LYS A 105 10.57 -3.98 14.77
C LYS A 105 9.44 -3.47 13.87
N VAL A 106 9.77 -2.72 12.83
CA VAL A 106 8.79 -2.07 11.95
C VAL A 106 9.00 -2.55 10.52
N TYR A 107 7.98 -3.18 9.96
CA TYR A 107 8.01 -3.73 8.61
C TYR A 107 6.90 -3.12 7.74
N LEU A 108 7.17 -3.04 6.45
CA LEU A 108 6.18 -2.72 5.42
C LEU A 108 5.80 -3.98 4.66
N LEU A 109 4.48 -4.23 4.49
CA LEU A 109 3.94 -5.32 3.67
C LEU A 109 2.87 -4.77 2.73
N SER A 110 3.19 -4.55 1.45
CA SER A 110 2.30 -3.87 0.52
C SER A 110 2.10 -4.61 -0.80
N ASN A 111 0.86 -4.57 -1.28
CA ASN A 111 0.53 -4.90 -2.65
C ASN A 111 0.77 -3.65 -3.53
N ILE A 112 1.91 -3.63 -4.22
CA ILE A 112 2.34 -2.48 -5.03
C ILE A 112 3.21 -2.96 -6.19
N ASN A 113 3.21 -2.25 -7.32
CA ASN A 113 4.12 -2.49 -8.43
C ASN A 113 5.43 -1.70 -8.26
N ASN A 114 6.39 -2.00 -9.16
CA ASN A 114 7.70 -1.35 -9.09
C ASN A 114 7.61 0.17 -9.35
N THR A 115 6.86 0.60 -10.36
CA THR A 115 6.74 2.03 -10.73
C THR A 115 6.19 2.87 -9.58
N LEU A 116 5.08 2.45 -8.98
CA LEU A 116 4.49 3.15 -7.82
C LEU A 116 5.42 3.11 -6.59
N TRP A 117 6.14 2.00 -6.39
CA TRP A 117 7.11 1.93 -5.29
C TRP A 117 8.27 2.89 -5.48
N GLN A 118 8.87 2.99 -6.69
CA GLN A 118 9.95 3.94 -6.96
C GLN A 118 9.49 5.40 -6.80
N LYS A 119 8.26 5.71 -7.20
CA LYS A 119 7.63 7.01 -6.93
C LYS A 119 7.53 7.28 -5.44
N SER A 120 7.09 6.32 -4.66
CA SER A 120 6.97 6.40 -3.21
C SER A 120 8.33 6.64 -2.52
N VAL A 121 9.37 5.92 -2.94
CA VAL A 121 10.76 6.10 -2.46
C VAL A 121 11.26 7.50 -2.78
N SER A 122 11.00 7.99 -4.00
CA SER A 122 11.36 9.36 -4.39
C SER A 122 10.68 10.41 -3.53
N LEU A 123 9.39 10.22 -3.22
CA LEU A 123 8.62 11.12 -2.35
C LEU A 123 9.16 11.11 -0.91
N MET A 124 9.44 9.93 -0.34
CA MET A 124 10.08 9.82 0.99
C MET A 124 11.42 10.58 1.01
N LYS A 125 12.25 10.41 -0.02
CA LYS A 125 13.53 11.10 -0.14
C LYS A 125 13.41 12.62 -0.23
N GLN A 126 12.41 13.12 -0.96
CA GLN A 126 12.13 14.57 -1.03
C GLN A 126 11.72 15.14 0.34
N LEU A 127 11.07 14.32 1.18
CA LEU A 127 10.71 14.67 2.56
C LEU A 127 11.87 14.46 3.55
N GLY A 128 13.05 14.02 3.10
CA GLY A 128 14.24 13.82 3.92
C GLY A 128 14.35 12.46 4.60
N TYR A 129 13.60 11.44 4.14
CA TYR A 129 13.61 10.10 4.72
C TYR A 129 14.10 9.04 3.72
N SER A 130 14.78 8.02 4.22
CA SER A 130 15.08 6.80 3.49
C SER A 130 14.20 5.64 3.98
N THR A 131 14.02 4.61 3.14
CA THR A 131 13.30 3.40 3.53
C THR A 131 13.95 2.70 4.72
N ASP A 132 15.29 2.73 4.81
CA ASP A 132 16.06 2.09 5.89
C ASP A 132 15.93 2.83 7.23
N GLU A 133 15.58 4.12 7.21
CA GLU A 133 15.25 4.88 8.42
C GLU A 133 13.83 4.59 8.90
N LEU A 134 12.91 4.27 7.99
CA LEU A 134 11.50 4.06 8.28
C LEU A 134 11.16 2.62 8.64
N PHE A 135 11.85 1.63 8.02
CA PHE A 135 11.50 0.21 8.14
C PHE A 135 12.72 -0.67 8.41
N ASP A 136 12.55 -1.72 9.19
CA ASP A 136 13.53 -2.80 9.35
C ASP A 136 13.52 -3.76 8.16
N GLY A 137 12.47 -3.75 7.35
CA GLY A 137 12.35 -4.48 6.09
C GLY A 137 11.09 -4.11 5.32
N VAL A 138 11.16 -4.25 4.01
CA VAL A 138 10.12 -3.89 3.06
C VAL A 138 9.76 -5.10 2.21
N PHE A 139 8.49 -5.50 2.23
CA PHE A 139 7.94 -6.67 1.55
C PHE A 139 6.89 -6.22 0.54
N LEU A 140 7.18 -6.41 -0.75
CA LEU A 140 6.38 -5.87 -1.85
C LEU A 140 5.91 -7.00 -2.76
N SER A 141 4.63 -7.01 -3.11
CA SER A 141 4.01 -8.08 -3.89
C SER A 141 4.76 -8.38 -5.18
N TYR A 142 5.17 -7.35 -5.93
CA TYR A 142 5.89 -7.54 -7.21
C TYR A 142 7.25 -8.22 -7.01
N ALA A 143 7.96 -7.93 -5.92
CA ALA A 143 9.28 -8.49 -5.63
C ALA A 143 9.16 -9.92 -5.08
N MET A 144 8.17 -10.17 -4.23
CA MET A 144 7.89 -11.48 -3.65
C MET A 144 7.14 -12.41 -4.61
N ARG A 145 6.54 -11.87 -5.69
CA ARG A 145 5.62 -12.58 -6.60
C ARG A 145 4.45 -13.26 -5.87
N LYS A 146 4.00 -12.64 -4.81
CA LYS A 146 2.89 -13.03 -3.96
C LYS A 146 2.13 -11.79 -3.54
N GLU A 147 0.83 -11.94 -3.25
CA GLU A 147 0.01 -10.79 -2.87
C GLU A 147 -0.86 -11.09 -1.66
N LYS A 148 -1.17 -10.08 -0.87
CA LYS A 148 -2.25 -10.14 0.12
C LYS A 148 -3.60 -10.26 -0.62
N PRO A 149 -4.57 -11.04 -0.13
CA PRO A 149 -4.63 -11.72 1.17
C PRO A 149 -4.13 -13.18 1.17
N SER A 150 -3.34 -13.61 0.18
CA SER A 150 -2.78 -14.97 0.13
C SER A 150 -1.91 -15.25 1.35
N VAL A 151 -2.02 -16.44 1.96
CA VAL A 151 -1.28 -16.82 3.17
C VAL A 151 0.23 -16.86 2.94
N GLU A 152 0.64 -17.21 1.73
CA GLU A 152 2.03 -17.40 1.34
C GLU A 152 2.88 -16.13 1.48
N ILE A 153 2.29 -14.93 1.37
CA ILE A 153 3.04 -13.68 1.56
C ILE A 153 3.37 -13.43 3.04
N TYR A 154 2.45 -13.78 3.94
CA TYR A 154 2.65 -13.67 5.38
C TYR A 154 3.65 -14.73 5.87
N GLU A 155 3.58 -15.96 5.35
CA GLU A 155 4.52 -17.05 5.65
C GLU A 155 5.94 -16.67 5.25
N GLU A 156 6.14 -16.22 4.01
CA GLU A 156 7.46 -15.84 3.51
C GLU A 156 8.04 -14.67 4.28
N MET A 157 7.26 -13.61 4.54
CA MET A 157 7.69 -12.49 5.36
C MET A 157 8.11 -12.97 6.76
N THR A 158 7.32 -13.85 7.39
CA THR A 158 7.62 -14.40 8.71
C THR A 158 8.90 -15.24 8.71
N GLN A 159 9.11 -16.07 7.69
CA GLN A 159 10.33 -16.85 7.51
C GLN A 159 11.57 -15.96 7.34
N MET A 160 11.47 -14.89 6.56
CA MET A 160 12.57 -13.98 6.29
C MET A 160 12.96 -13.12 7.52
N THR A 161 11.98 -12.78 8.38
CA THR A 161 12.18 -11.86 9.50
C THR A 161 12.33 -12.55 10.85
N GLY A 162 11.81 -13.76 10.98
CA GLY A 162 11.75 -14.49 12.27
C GLY A 162 10.72 -13.89 13.26
N LEU A 163 9.82 -13.00 12.83
CA LEU A 163 8.81 -12.42 13.71
C LEU A 163 7.85 -13.48 14.28
N ASP A 164 7.38 -13.27 15.53
CA ASP A 164 6.30 -14.07 16.12
C ASP A 164 4.94 -13.47 15.76
N PRO A 165 4.07 -14.17 15.00
CA PRO A 165 2.74 -13.67 14.66
C PRO A 165 1.94 -13.20 15.88
N ALA A 166 2.06 -13.87 17.02
CA ALA A 166 1.27 -13.57 18.22
C ALA A 166 1.70 -12.26 18.92
N THR A 167 2.91 -11.74 18.65
CA THR A 167 3.43 -10.44 19.14
C THR A 167 3.48 -9.38 18.06
N THR A 168 2.86 -9.66 16.90
CA THR A 168 2.83 -8.77 15.73
C THR A 168 1.50 -8.03 15.65
N LEU A 169 1.55 -6.70 15.56
CA LEU A 169 0.41 -5.82 15.29
C LEU A 169 0.46 -5.38 13.82
N TYR A 170 -0.60 -5.72 13.07
CA TYR A 170 -0.69 -5.48 11.63
C TYR A 170 -1.79 -4.48 11.29
N PHE A 171 -1.46 -3.45 10.52
CA PHE A 171 -2.36 -2.40 10.07
C PHE A 171 -2.60 -2.49 8.56
N ASP A 172 -3.86 -2.64 8.14
CA ASP A 172 -4.24 -2.70 6.72
C ASP A 172 -5.63 -2.10 6.54
N ASP A 173 -5.88 -1.38 5.46
CA ASP A 173 -7.16 -0.71 5.18
C ASP A 173 -8.15 -1.61 4.42
N ARG A 174 -7.70 -2.78 3.96
CA ARG A 174 -8.55 -3.76 3.27
C ARG A 174 -9.01 -4.86 4.21
N ALA A 175 -10.33 -5.03 4.29
CA ALA A 175 -10.94 -6.01 5.22
C ALA A 175 -10.45 -7.45 4.97
N GLU A 176 -10.27 -7.83 3.70
CA GLU A 176 -9.77 -9.15 3.32
C GLU A 176 -8.32 -9.37 3.80
N ASN A 177 -7.44 -8.36 3.71
CA ASN A 177 -6.06 -8.47 4.18
C ASN A 177 -5.98 -8.51 5.70
N ALA A 178 -6.71 -7.62 6.39
CA ALA A 178 -6.77 -7.61 7.85
C ALA A 178 -7.33 -8.95 8.40
N GLN A 179 -8.33 -9.54 7.71
CA GLN A 179 -8.87 -10.85 8.10
C GLN A 179 -7.86 -11.98 7.84
N ALA A 180 -7.14 -11.95 6.71
CA ALA A 180 -6.10 -12.93 6.42
C ALA A 180 -4.95 -12.84 7.44
N GLY A 181 -4.52 -11.62 7.81
CA GLY A 181 -3.55 -11.41 8.88
C GLY A 181 -4.00 -12.00 10.22
N ARG A 182 -5.28 -11.81 10.61
CA ARG A 182 -5.84 -12.45 11.82
C ARG A 182 -5.83 -13.97 11.73
N ASN A 183 -6.23 -14.52 10.59
CA ASN A 183 -6.23 -15.98 10.37
C ASN A 183 -4.81 -16.56 10.42
N PHE A 184 -3.82 -15.79 10.01
CA PHE A 184 -2.40 -16.16 10.10
C PHE A 184 -1.84 -16.07 11.52
N GLY A 185 -2.47 -15.31 12.40
CA GLY A 185 -2.09 -15.17 13.81
C GLY A 185 -1.65 -13.78 14.25
N PHE A 186 -1.68 -12.79 13.35
CA PHE A 186 -1.40 -11.39 13.69
C PHE A 186 -2.54 -10.76 14.50
N GLN A 187 -2.21 -9.82 15.37
CA GLN A 187 -3.18 -8.88 15.91
C GLN A 187 -3.43 -7.82 14.84
N SER A 188 -4.52 -7.96 14.06
CA SER A 188 -4.74 -7.12 12.89
C SER A 188 -5.81 -6.04 13.14
N VAL A 189 -5.46 -4.81 12.81
CA VAL A 189 -6.31 -3.63 12.83
C VAL A 189 -6.79 -3.33 11.42
N LEU A 190 -8.11 -3.24 11.22
CA LEU A 190 -8.68 -2.72 9.99
C LEU A 190 -8.67 -1.19 10.07
N VAL A 191 -7.77 -0.57 9.32
CA VAL A 191 -7.63 0.89 9.25
C VAL A 191 -8.72 1.46 8.34
N LYS A 192 -9.33 2.57 8.73
CA LYS A 192 -10.12 3.37 7.80
C LYS A 192 -9.15 4.06 6.83
N THR A 193 -9.32 3.81 5.53
CA THR A 193 -8.42 4.34 4.48
C THR A 193 -8.11 5.81 4.69
N ASN A 194 -6.82 6.17 4.69
CA ASN A 194 -6.28 7.52 4.92
C ASN A 194 -6.44 8.10 6.35
N HIS A 195 -6.90 7.29 7.31
CA HIS A 195 -7.23 7.78 8.67
C HIS A 195 -6.55 6.94 9.76
N LEU A 196 -5.26 6.61 9.58
CA LEU A 196 -4.47 5.82 10.54
C LEU A 196 -4.52 6.44 11.96
N GLU A 197 -4.48 7.75 12.05
CA GLU A 197 -4.43 8.52 13.30
C GLU A 197 -5.69 8.38 14.16
N GLU A 198 -6.82 7.98 13.57
CA GLU A 198 -8.09 7.80 14.29
C GLU A 198 -8.13 6.48 15.08
N HIS A 199 -7.20 5.54 14.81
CA HIS A 199 -7.19 4.22 15.44
C HIS A 199 -6.51 4.22 16.80
N GLN A 200 -7.18 3.62 17.80
CA GLN A 200 -6.73 3.58 19.19
C GLN A 200 -5.39 2.87 19.32
N GLU A 201 -5.20 1.77 18.60
CA GLU A 201 -3.95 0.99 18.60
C GLU A 201 -2.77 1.83 18.11
N TRP A 202 -2.95 2.64 17.05
CA TRP A 202 -1.94 3.57 16.58
C TRP A 202 -1.61 4.65 17.61
N GLN A 203 -2.62 5.20 18.26
CA GLN A 203 -2.43 6.20 19.31
C GLN A 203 -1.69 5.64 20.52
N ASP A 204 -2.00 4.39 20.91
CA ASP A 204 -1.41 3.76 22.08
C ASP A 204 0.06 3.40 21.87
N ILE A 205 0.44 2.86 20.69
CA ILE A 205 1.85 2.60 20.39
C ILE A 205 2.68 3.89 20.30
N ASN A 206 2.10 5.00 19.79
CA ASN A 206 2.79 6.29 19.71
C ASN A 206 2.94 6.99 21.07
N LYS A 207 1.98 6.84 22.00
CA LYS A 207 2.11 7.36 23.37
C LYS A 207 3.26 6.70 24.10
N ASN A 208 3.41 5.41 23.92
CA ASN A 208 4.44 4.60 24.57
C ASN A 208 5.88 4.90 24.08
N THR A 209 6.04 5.71 23.02
CA THR A 209 7.35 6.14 22.48
C THR A 209 7.75 7.55 22.89
N LYS A 210 6.97 8.22 23.76
CA LYS A 210 7.26 9.60 24.22
C LYS A 210 8.13 9.65 25.48
N GLU A 211 8.54 8.48 26.00
CA GLU A 211 9.54 8.33 27.07
C GLU A 211 10.87 7.88 26.44
#